data_7f39c3174f41359b14fd5b9389ca4d0c
#
_entry.id   7f39c3174f41359b14fd5b9389ca4d0c
#
_cell.length_a   1.000
_cell.length_b   1.000
_cell.length_c   1.000
_cell.angle_alpha   90.00
_cell.angle_beta   90.00
_cell.angle_gamma   90.00
#
_symmetry.space_group_name_H-M   'P 1'
#
loop_
_entity.id
_entity.type
_entity.pdbx_description
1 polymer ?
#
loop_
_entity_poly.entity_id
_entity_poly.type
_entity_poly.pdbx_seq_one_letter_code
_entity_poly.pdbx_strand_id
1 'polypeptide(L)'
;MLTQTTAELLNAIEVLNKLGERINTDATHSVMQMPESSLGEHYAGRIGVNAIEQTSRIQIVAEQLTKWRDELLQQRRQNVSQSV
;
A
#
# COMPACT_ATOMS: atom_id res chain seq x y z
N MET A 1 19.05 -0.48 16.27
CA MET A 1 19.40 0.78 15.64
C MET A 1 18.25 1.33 14.85
N LEU A 2 17.91 2.58 15.12
CA LEU A 2 16.78 3.27 14.50
C LEU A 2 16.90 3.35 12.98
N THR A 3 18.11 3.50 12.47
CA THR A 3 18.37 3.60 11.04
C THR A 3 17.98 2.33 10.26
N GLN A 4 18.26 1.15 10.83
CA GLN A 4 17.89 -0.10 10.20
C GLN A 4 16.37 -0.31 10.19
N THR A 5 15.72 -0.06 11.33
CA THR A 5 14.26 -0.19 11.43
C THR A 5 13.56 0.79 10.48
N THR A 6 14.05 2.04 10.40
CA THR A 6 13.50 3.04 9.48
C THR A 6 13.65 2.61 8.02
N ALA A 7 14.81 2.06 7.66
CA ALA A 7 15.06 1.56 6.30
C ALA A 7 14.15 0.38 5.97
N GLU A 8 13.95 -0.53 6.90
CA GLU A 8 13.04 -1.67 6.72
C GLU A 8 11.59 -1.21 6.55
N LEU A 9 11.16 -0.20 7.32
CA LEU A 9 9.82 0.38 7.19
C LEU A 9 9.65 1.06 5.83
N LEU A 10 10.63 1.82 5.37
CA LEU A 10 10.59 2.44 4.06
C LEU A 10 10.46 1.40 2.95
N ASN A 11 11.24 0.32 3.06
CA ASN A 11 11.18 -0.78 2.10
C ASN A 11 9.80 -1.45 2.09
N ALA A 12 9.24 -1.70 3.27
CA ALA A 12 7.92 -2.30 3.40
C ALA A 12 6.84 -1.41 2.77
N ILE A 13 6.88 -0.11 3.03
CA ILE A 13 5.95 0.87 2.45
C ILE A 13 6.05 0.85 0.93
N GLU A 14 7.26 0.85 0.38
CA GLU A 14 7.48 0.81 -1.06
C GLU A 14 6.94 -0.48 -1.68
N VAL A 15 7.17 -1.63 -1.06
CA VAL A 15 6.65 -2.92 -1.51
C VAL A 15 5.13 -2.92 -1.51
N LEU A 16 4.50 -2.39 -0.44
CA LEU A 16 3.05 -2.31 -0.35
C LEU A 16 2.46 -1.40 -1.44
N ASN A 17 3.08 -0.26 -1.71
CA ASN A 17 2.65 0.64 -2.77
C ASN A 17 2.73 -0.02 -4.14
N LYS A 18 3.82 -0.72 -4.41
CA LYS A 18 3.99 -1.47 -5.67
C LYS A 18 2.98 -2.59 -5.81
N LEU A 19 2.67 -3.28 -4.72
CA LEU A 19 1.64 -4.32 -4.70
C LEU A 19 0.26 -3.73 -5.04
N GLY A 20 -0.08 -2.58 -4.47
CA GLY A 20 -1.33 -1.89 -4.77
C GLY A 20 -1.43 -1.52 -6.25
N GLU A 21 -0.36 -0.98 -6.82
CA GLU A 21 -0.28 -0.65 -8.26
C GLU A 21 -0.46 -1.90 -9.13
N ARG A 22 0.17 -3.00 -8.76
CA ARG A 22 0.08 -4.26 -9.49
C ARG A 22 -1.35 -4.81 -9.44
N ILE A 23 -2.00 -4.77 -8.28
CA ILE A 23 -3.39 -5.23 -8.14
C ILE A 23 -4.30 -4.42 -9.07
N ASN A 24 -4.15 -3.10 -9.12
CA ASN A 24 -4.93 -2.24 -9.99
C ASN A 24 -4.66 -2.53 -11.47
N THR A 25 -3.41 -2.73 -11.85
CA THR A 25 -3.03 -3.04 -13.23
C THR A 25 -3.61 -4.38 -13.67
N ASP A 26 -3.47 -5.40 -12.83
CA ASP A 26 -3.98 -6.74 -13.13
C ASP A 26 -5.51 -6.75 -13.20
N ALA A 27 -6.18 -6.03 -12.30
CA ALA A 27 -7.63 -5.92 -12.31
C ALA A 27 -8.13 -5.22 -13.59
N THR A 28 -7.50 -4.11 -13.97
CA THR A 28 -7.83 -3.38 -15.20
C THR A 28 -7.67 -4.28 -16.42
N HIS A 29 -6.56 -5.00 -16.49
CA HIS A 29 -6.29 -5.92 -17.60
C HIS A 29 -7.34 -7.04 -17.67
N SER A 30 -7.69 -7.62 -16.52
CA SER A 30 -8.70 -8.68 -16.44
C SER A 30 -10.08 -8.17 -16.87
N VAL A 31 -10.46 -6.97 -16.43
CA VAL A 31 -11.74 -6.35 -16.82
C VAL A 31 -11.80 -6.12 -18.32
N MET A 32 -10.71 -5.67 -18.92
CA MET A 32 -10.65 -5.42 -20.37
C MET A 32 -10.78 -6.70 -21.21
N GLN A 33 -10.44 -7.85 -20.64
CA GLN A 33 -10.55 -9.13 -21.32
C GLN A 33 -11.91 -9.80 -21.17
N MET A 34 -12.80 -9.26 -20.30
CA MET A 34 -14.13 -9.83 -20.11
C MET A 34 -15.00 -9.63 -21.33
N PRO A 35 -15.78 -10.66 -21.72
CA PRO A 35 -16.67 -10.53 -22.88
C PRO A 35 -17.78 -9.49 -22.62
N GLU A 36 -18.23 -8.85 -23.69
CA GLU A 36 -19.34 -7.91 -23.66
C GLU A 36 -20.66 -8.67 -23.54
N SER A 37 -21.02 -9.03 -22.31
CA SER A 37 -22.24 -9.77 -21.99
C SER A 37 -22.65 -9.43 -20.56
N SER A 38 -23.89 -9.73 -20.19
CA SER A 38 -24.36 -9.52 -18.82
C SER A 38 -23.49 -10.24 -17.80
N LEU A 39 -23.04 -11.45 -18.12
CA LEU A 39 -22.17 -12.23 -17.25
C LEU A 39 -20.77 -11.60 -17.17
N GLY A 40 -20.22 -11.17 -18.31
CA GLY A 40 -18.94 -10.48 -18.36
C GLY A 40 -18.95 -9.19 -17.55
N GLU A 41 -20.00 -8.38 -17.68
CA GLU A 41 -20.17 -7.15 -16.89
C GLU A 41 -20.27 -7.44 -15.40
N HIS A 42 -20.98 -8.51 -15.01
CA HIS A 42 -21.11 -8.91 -13.63
C HIS A 42 -19.74 -9.25 -13.03
N TYR A 43 -18.94 -10.06 -13.69
CA TYR A 43 -17.60 -10.42 -13.22
C TYR A 43 -16.62 -9.23 -13.24
N ALA A 44 -16.70 -8.38 -14.25
CA ALA A 44 -15.91 -7.16 -14.34
C ALA A 44 -16.17 -6.26 -13.11
N GLY A 45 -17.44 -6.08 -12.75
CA GLY A 45 -17.82 -5.33 -11.55
C GLY A 45 -17.26 -5.92 -10.28
N ARG A 46 -17.30 -7.25 -10.13
CA ARG A 46 -16.74 -7.92 -8.95
C ARG A 46 -15.22 -7.80 -8.85
N ILE A 47 -14.53 -7.89 -9.98
CA ILE A 47 -13.08 -7.71 -10.04
C ILE A 47 -12.72 -6.29 -9.60
N GLY A 48 -13.44 -5.29 -10.09
CA GLY A 48 -13.22 -3.90 -9.73
C GLY A 48 -13.43 -3.63 -8.24
N VAL A 49 -14.53 -4.12 -7.67
CA VAL A 49 -14.82 -3.97 -6.24
C VAL A 49 -13.76 -4.65 -5.39
N ASN A 50 -13.37 -5.87 -5.75
CA ASN A 50 -12.35 -6.62 -5.03
C ASN A 50 -11.00 -5.89 -5.06
N ALA A 51 -10.61 -5.34 -6.21
CA ALA A 51 -9.38 -4.56 -6.33
C ALA A 51 -9.39 -3.31 -5.43
N ILE A 52 -10.51 -2.59 -5.39
CA ILE A 52 -10.67 -1.42 -4.54
C ILE A 52 -10.55 -1.81 -3.06
N GLU A 53 -11.21 -2.87 -2.64
CA GLU A 53 -11.12 -3.35 -1.26
C GLU A 53 -9.69 -3.70 -0.86
N GLN A 54 -8.98 -4.43 -1.71
CA GLN A 54 -7.62 -4.86 -1.42
C GLN A 54 -6.62 -3.70 -1.42
N THR A 55 -6.72 -2.79 -2.39
CA THR A 55 -5.85 -1.61 -2.43
C THR A 55 -6.11 -0.68 -1.26
N SER A 56 -7.37 -0.55 -0.82
CA SER A 56 -7.71 0.23 0.37
C SER A 56 -7.08 -0.35 1.64
N ARG A 57 -7.09 -1.66 1.81
CA ARG A 57 -6.44 -2.33 2.95
C ARG A 57 -4.93 -2.12 2.93
N ILE A 58 -4.32 -2.25 1.77
CA ILE A 58 -2.89 -2.01 1.59
C ILE A 58 -2.55 -0.56 1.95
N GLN A 59 -3.35 0.38 1.49
CA GLN A 59 -3.15 1.80 1.78
C GLN A 59 -3.21 2.09 3.28
N ILE A 60 -4.18 1.51 4.00
CA ILE A 60 -4.31 1.68 5.45
C ILE A 60 -3.04 1.19 6.15
N VAL A 61 -2.54 0.02 5.78
CA VAL A 61 -1.32 -0.54 6.38
C VAL A 61 -0.11 0.35 6.04
N ALA A 62 0.02 0.78 4.79
CA ALA A 62 1.11 1.67 4.36
C ALA A 62 1.09 2.99 5.13
N GLU A 63 -0.09 3.55 5.37
CA GLU A 63 -0.24 4.78 6.16
C GLU A 63 0.17 4.57 7.61
N GLN A 64 -0.19 3.44 8.22
CA GLN A 64 0.21 3.10 9.59
C GLN A 64 1.73 2.95 9.71
N LEU A 65 2.36 2.30 8.74
CA LEU A 65 3.82 2.15 8.72
C LEU A 65 4.51 3.48 8.52
N THR A 66 3.96 4.34 7.67
CA THR A 66 4.48 5.70 7.46
C THR A 66 4.43 6.52 8.74
N LYS A 67 3.31 6.44 9.46
CA LYS A 67 3.16 7.12 10.74
C LYS A 67 4.17 6.62 11.76
N TRP A 68 4.36 5.32 11.85
CA TRP A 68 5.34 4.72 12.75
C TRP A 68 6.76 5.17 12.40
N ARG A 69 7.11 5.17 11.12
CA ARG A 69 8.41 5.68 10.66
C ARG A 69 8.63 7.13 11.10
N ASP A 70 7.62 7.97 10.93
CA ASP A 70 7.70 9.39 11.28
C ASP A 70 7.87 9.56 12.80
N GLU A 71 7.18 8.75 13.60
CA GLU A 71 7.36 8.74 15.05
C GLU A 71 8.78 8.36 15.46
N LEU A 72 9.36 7.33 14.83
CA LEU A 72 10.73 6.91 15.10
C LEU A 72 11.74 8.00 14.74
N LEU A 73 11.55 8.66 13.60
CA LEU A 73 12.42 9.78 13.20
C LEU A 73 12.31 10.94 14.16
N GLN A 74 11.11 11.24 14.64
CA GLN A 74 10.88 12.29 15.60
C GLN A 74 11.53 11.98 16.95
N GLN A 75 11.42 10.75 17.44
CA GLN A 75 12.09 10.30 18.66
C GLN A 75 13.60 10.44 18.55
N ARG A 76 14.17 10.10 17.41
CA ARG A 76 15.60 10.24 17.16
C ARG A 76 16.04 11.70 17.24
N ARG A 77 15.26 12.63 16.68
CA ARG A 77 15.53 14.07 16.75
C ARG A 77 15.49 14.57 18.19
N GLN A 78 14.51 14.13 18.97
CA GLN A 78 14.36 14.49 20.36
C GLN A 78 15.55 13.98 21.19
N ASN A 79 15.97 12.75 20.97
CA ASN A 79 17.11 12.15 21.67
C ASN A 79 18.41 12.90 21.36
N VAL A 80 18.63 13.30 20.11
CA VAL A 80 19.79 14.10 19.71
C VAL A 80 19.76 15.46 20.39
N SER A 81 18.60 16.11 20.42
CA SER A 81 18.44 17.41 21.12
C SER A 81 18.70 17.31 22.60
N GLN A 82 18.28 16.21 23.25
CA GLN A 82 18.48 16.00 24.68
C GLN A 82 19.93 15.64 25.01
N SER A 83 20.68 15.12 24.07
CA SER A 83 22.07 14.74 24.25
C SER A 83 23.03 15.93 24.27
N VAL A 84 22.56 17.07 23.84
CA VAL A 84 23.33 18.31 23.78
C VAL A 84 23.11 19.10 25.07
#